data_758cb057070dd8446aff79eb34d51751
#
_entry.id   758cb057070dd8446aff79eb34d51751
#
_cell.length_a   1.000
_cell.length_b   1.000
_cell.length_c   1.000
_cell.angle_alpha   90.00
_cell.angle_beta   90.00
_cell.angle_gamma   90.00
#
_symmetry.space_group_name_H-M   'P 1'
#
loop_
_entity.id
_entity.type
_entity.pdbx_description
1 polymer ?
#
loop_
_entity_poly.entity_id
_entity_poly.type
_entity_poly.pdbx_seq_one_letter_code
_entity_poly.pdbx_strand_id
1 'polypeptide(L)'
;MNDYYKNKYRIESNRLKDWNYADFGCYYITLVTHGRINYFGKIGNDKMIYNDIGNIVNEEIIKSFDIRKELRLKEYVIMPNHIHFLIILRKDKVIVYDKNNVPVLFRKPKSISTFVSSFKSSVINKVDDWIDEANIDIPKFDRKNPLWQRNYYDHIVRDDK
;
A
#
# COMPACT_ATOMS: atom_id res chain seq x y z
N MET A 1 18.15 -20.68 -20.11
CA MET A 1 18.78 -20.01 -18.93
C MET A 1 17.92 -20.28 -17.72
N ASN A 2 18.48 -20.92 -16.69
CA ASN A 2 17.72 -21.21 -15.47
C ASN A 2 17.65 -19.95 -14.60
N ASP A 3 16.48 -19.32 -14.54
CA ASP A 3 16.19 -18.10 -13.74
C ASP A 3 15.93 -18.41 -12.24
N TYR A 4 16.67 -19.34 -11.66
CA TYR A 4 16.53 -19.64 -10.25
C TYR A 4 17.53 -18.82 -9.43
N TYR A 5 17.03 -17.93 -8.56
CA TYR A 5 17.89 -17.35 -7.52
C TYR A 5 18.39 -18.48 -6.59
N LYS A 6 19.70 -18.69 -6.58
CA LYS A 6 20.39 -19.79 -5.86
C LYS A 6 19.89 -21.20 -6.24
N ASN A 7 19.50 -21.44 -7.47
CA ASN A 7 19.07 -22.76 -7.99
C ASN A 7 17.96 -23.48 -7.18
N LYS A 8 17.19 -22.77 -6.35
CA LYS A 8 16.28 -23.45 -5.43
C LYS A 8 14.83 -22.94 -5.39
N TYR A 9 14.58 -21.66 -5.63
CA TYR A 9 13.21 -21.12 -5.51
C TYR A 9 12.93 -20.01 -6.51
N ARG A 10 12.02 -20.25 -7.43
CA ARG A 10 11.30 -19.20 -8.15
C ARG A 10 9.96 -19.00 -7.46
N ILE A 11 9.82 -17.93 -6.70
CA ILE A 11 8.49 -17.48 -6.28
C ILE A 11 7.89 -16.82 -7.53
N GLU A 12 6.90 -17.44 -8.14
CA GLU A 12 6.17 -16.82 -9.24
C GLU A 12 5.59 -15.48 -8.77
N SER A 13 5.80 -14.47 -9.61
CA SER A 13 5.20 -13.16 -9.36
C SER A 13 3.70 -13.26 -9.60
N ASN A 14 2.89 -12.83 -8.64
CA ASN A 14 1.43 -12.71 -8.81
C ASN A 14 1.04 -11.59 -9.78
N ARG A 15 2.01 -10.92 -10.39
CA ARG A 15 1.79 -9.81 -11.32
C ARG A 15 1.51 -10.34 -12.72
N LEU A 16 0.60 -9.64 -13.40
CA LEU A 16 0.33 -9.91 -14.80
C LEU A 16 1.63 -9.73 -15.61
N LYS A 17 2.03 -10.79 -16.35
CA LYS A 17 3.14 -10.72 -17.29
C LYS A 17 2.78 -9.70 -18.37
N ASP A 18 3.76 -8.97 -18.85
CA ASP A 18 3.60 -7.98 -19.93
C ASP A 18 2.76 -6.73 -19.61
N TRP A 19 2.42 -6.52 -18.32
CA TRP A 19 1.78 -5.30 -17.88
C TRP A 19 2.74 -4.37 -17.14
N ASN A 20 2.79 -3.12 -17.58
CA ASN A 20 3.58 -2.09 -16.92
C ASN A 20 2.76 -1.39 -15.83
N TYR A 21 3.05 -1.67 -14.57
CA TYR A 21 2.39 -1.08 -13.40
C TYR A 21 2.68 0.41 -13.17
N ALA A 22 3.36 1.05 -14.09
CA ALA A 22 3.50 2.50 -14.20
C ALA A 22 2.56 3.11 -15.26
N ASP A 23 1.78 2.28 -15.95
CA ASP A 23 0.83 2.74 -16.95
C ASP A 23 -0.49 3.19 -16.30
N PHE A 24 -1.17 4.08 -17.01
CA PHE A 24 -2.53 4.50 -16.67
C PHE A 24 -3.44 3.27 -16.53
N GLY A 25 -4.23 3.27 -15.45
CA GLY A 25 -5.18 2.19 -15.23
C GLY A 25 -5.89 2.32 -13.89
N CYS A 26 -6.94 1.53 -13.75
CA CYS A 26 -7.64 1.32 -12.50
C CYS A 26 -7.17 0.00 -11.90
N TYR A 27 -6.68 0.05 -10.67
CA TYR A 27 -6.08 -1.09 -9.98
C TYR A 27 -6.88 -1.42 -8.71
N TYR A 28 -7.31 -2.66 -8.60
CA TYR A 28 -7.82 -3.22 -7.36
C TYR A 28 -6.68 -3.92 -6.63
N ILE A 29 -6.36 -3.48 -5.43
CA ILE A 29 -5.19 -3.93 -4.68
C ILE A 29 -5.63 -4.47 -3.34
N THR A 30 -5.06 -5.60 -2.92
CA THR A 30 -5.27 -6.16 -1.58
C THR A 30 -3.93 -6.30 -0.87
N LEU A 31 -3.80 -5.64 0.28
CA LEU A 31 -2.67 -5.78 1.20
C LEU A 31 -3.12 -6.63 2.38
N VAL A 32 -2.39 -7.70 2.67
CA VAL A 32 -2.75 -8.65 3.72
C VAL A 32 -1.66 -8.64 4.81
N THR A 33 -2.07 -8.75 6.06
CA THR A 33 -1.16 -8.89 7.20
C THR A 33 -0.44 -10.24 7.16
N HIS A 34 0.75 -10.28 7.73
CA HIS A 34 1.47 -11.54 7.89
C HIS A 34 0.68 -12.52 8.76
N GLY A 35 0.64 -13.78 8.34
CA GLY A 35 -0.15 -14.81 9.05
C GLY A 35 -1.67 -14.55 9.10
N ARG A 36 -2.19 -13.54 8.38
CA ARG A 36 -3.59 -13.09 8.43
C ARG A 36 -4.06 -12.71 9.84
N ILE A 37 -3.16 -12.22 10.67
CA ILE A 37 -3.46 -11.77 12.04
C ILE A 37 -4.28 -10.49 11.98
N ASN A 38 -5.28 -10.38 12.85
CA ASN A 38 -6.20 -9.25 12.94
C ASN A 38 -5.54 -8.04 13.65
N TYR A 39 -4.56 -7.39 12.99
CA TYR A 39 -3.84 -6.25 13.56
C TYR A 39 -4.62 -4.95 13.57
N PHE A 40 -5.64 -4.78 12.72
CA PHE A 40 -6.30 -3.48 12.50
C PHE A 40 -7.57 -3.27 13.32
N GLY A 41 -8.05 -4.30 14.00
CA GLY A 41 -9.26 -4.26 14.79
C GLY A 41 -10.13 -5.50 14.64
N LYS A 42 -11.43 -5.34 14.81
CA LYS A 42 -12.41 -6.44 14.79
C LYS A 42 -13.72 -6.01 14.12
N ILE A 43 -14.52 -6.99 13.71
CA ILE A 43 -15.91 -6.75 13.30
C ILE A 43 -16.80 -6.84 14.54
N GLY A 44 -17.64 -5.84 14.70
CA GLY A 44 -18.66 -5.80 15.74
C GLY A 44 -19.90 -5.05 15.26
N ASN A 45 -21.09 -5.58 15.50
CA ASN A 45 -22.35 -5.02 15.03
C ASN A 45 -22.34 -4.72 13.51
N ASP A 46 -21.87 -5.67 12.72
CA ASP A 46 -21.73 -5.61 11.25
C ASP A 46 -20.86 -4.45 10.73
N LYS A 47 -20.00 -3.89 11.60
CA LYS A 47 -19.08 -2.81 11.26
C LYS A 47 -17.66 -3.12 11.68
N MET A 48 -16.71 -2.57 10.94
CA MET A 48 -15.32 -2.58 11.33
C MET A 48 -15.09 -1.60 12.49
N ILE A 49 -14.52 -2.10 13.59
CA ILE A 49 -14.10 -1.33 14.75
C ILE A 49 -12.57 -1.32 14.75
N TYR A 50 -11.99 -0.16 14.44
CA TYR A 50 -10.54 0.01 14.42
C TYR A 50 -9.99 0.00 15.85
N ASN A 51 -8.82 -0.62 16.01
CA ASN A 51 -7.94 -0.36 17.16
C ASN A 51 -6.93 0.75 16.80
N ASP A 52 -5.96 1.02 17.68
CA ASP A 52 -4.96 2.08 17.45
C ASP A 52 -4.18 1.86 16.15
N ILE A 53 -3.74 0.63 15.86
CA ILE A 53 -3.05 0.31 14.62
C ILE A 53 -3.97 0.52 13.40
N GLY A 54 -5.25 0.15 13.50
CA GLY A 54 -6.24 0.39 12.44
C GLY A 54 -6.47 1.88 12.18
N ASN A 55 -6.48 2.70 13.22
CA ASN A 55 -6.56 4.15 13.09
C ASN A 55 -5.31 4.73 12.41
N ILE A 56 -4.11 4.30 12.82
CA ILE A 56 -2.84 4.69 12.17
C ILE A 56 -2.86 4.32 10.68
N VAL A 57 -3.32 3.11 10.34
CA VAL A 57 -3.47 2.68 8.95
C VAL A 57 -4.40 3.61 8.17
N ASN A 58 -5.55 3.97 8.75
CA ASN A 58 -6.51 4.86 8.12
C ASN A 58 -5.93 6.26 7.85
N GLU A 59 -5.22 6.83 8.82
CA GLU A 59 -4.54 8.12 8.68
C GLU A 59 -3.46 8.08 7.59
N GLU A 60 -2.64 7.03 7.56
CA GLU A 60 -1.60 6.87 6.55
C GLU A 60 -2.17 6.63 5.13
N ILE A 61 -3.36 6.04 4.99
CA ILE A 61 -4.07 5.98 3.71
C ILE A 61 -4.36 7.40 3.22
N ILE A 62 -5.05 8.20 4.03
CA ILE A 62 -5.43 9.57 3.65
C ILE A 62 -4.19 10.38 3.27
N LYS A 63 -3.17 10.39 4.12
CA LYS A 63 -1.92 11.10 3.89
C LYS A 63 -1.19 10.65 2.63
N SER A 64 -1.17 9.33 2.35
CA SER A 64 -0.51 8.79 1.17
C SER A 64 -1.10 9.31 -0.13
N PHE A 65 -2.42 9.48 -0.21
CA PHE A 65 -3.09 9.99 -1.39
C PHE A 65 -3.07 11.52 -1.48
N ASP A 66 -2.96 12.23 -0.37
CA ASP A 66 -2.71 13.68 -0.38
C ASP A 66 -1.35 14.04 -1.00
N ILE A 67 -0.33 13.24 -0.70
CA ILE A 67 1.05 13.47 -1.19
C ILE A 67 1.19 13.06 -2.66
N ARG A 68 0.49 12.01 -3.09
CA ARG A 68 0.67 11.38 -4.41
C ARG A 68 -0.37 11.85 -5.41
N LYS A 69 -0.10 12.96 -6.05
CA LYS A 69 -1.04 13.57 -7.03
C LYS A 69 -1.25 12.72 -8.28
N GLU A 70 -0.33 11.80 -8.58
CA GLU A 70 -0.45 10.82 -9.66
C GLU A 70 -1.46 9.69 -9.37
N LEU A 71 -1.81 9.51 -8.09
CA LEU A 71 -2.78 8.50 -7.68
C LEU A 71 -4.10 9.15 -7.26
N ARG A 72 -5.20 8.54 -7.68
CA ARG A 72 -6.53 8.89 -7.19
C ARG A 72 -7.13 7.69 -6.49
N LEU A 73 -7.39 7.84 -5.21
CA LEU A 73 -8.16 6.86 -4.44
C LEU A 73 -9.64 6.97 -4.87
N LYS A 74 -10.20 5.86 -5.32
CA LYS A 74 -11.64 5.76 -5.61
C LYS A 74 -12.39 5.28 -4.38
N GLU A 75 -11.95 4.16 -3.86
CA GLU A 75 -12.54 3.50 -2.69
C GLU A 75 -11.47 2.75 -1.93
N TYR A 76 -11.69 2.54 -0.65
CA TYR A 76 -10.91 1.61 0.17
C TYR A 76 -11.75 1.03 1.29
N VAL A 77 -11.34 -0.11 1.78
CA VAL A 77 -11.90 -0.71 2.99
C VAL A 77 -10.78 -1.36 3.80
N ILE A 78 -10.75 -1.06 5.09
CA ILE A 78 -9.87 -1.70 6.06
C ILE A 78 -10.67 -2.79 6.76
N MET A 79 -10.18 -4.02 6.66
CA MET A 79 -10.71 -5.20 7.35
C MET A 79 -9.75 -5.58 8.48
N PRO A 80 -10.11 -6.46 9.41
CA PRO A 80 -9.25 -6.76 10.56
C PRO A 80 -7.81 -7.16 10.22
N ASN A 81 -7.58 -7.81 9.07
CA ASN A 81 -6.28 -8.35 8.67
C ASN A 81 -5.90 -8.06 7.22
N HIS A 82 -6.61 -7.18 6.53
CA HIS A 82 -6.27 -6.79 5.16
C HIS A 82 -6.92 -5.47 4.78
N ILE A 83 -6.44 -4.89 3.69
CA ILE A 83 -6.96 -3.64 3.12
C ILE A 83 -7.21 -3.86 1.64
N HIS A 84 -8.36 -3.42 1.16
CA HIS A 84 -8.63 -3.28 -0.26
C HIS A 84 -8.56 -1.83 -0.69
N PHE A 85 -8.01 -1.60 -1.87
CA PHE A 85 -7.97 -0.30 -2.52
C PHE A 85 -8.48 -0.41 -3.95
N LEU A 86 -9.24 0.58 -4.37
CA LEU A 86 -9.52 0.86 -5.76
C LEU A 86 -8.84 2.18 -6.13
N ILE A 87 -7.78 2.10 -6.95
CA ILE A 87 -6.87 3.21 -7.23
C ILE A 87 -6.80 3.45 -8.72
N ILE A 88 -6.88 4.71 -9.14
CA ILE A 88 -6.55 5.13 -10.50
C ILE A 88 -5.15 5.72 -10.51
N LEU A 89 -4.26 5.15 -11.32
CA LEU A 89 -2.98 5.77 -11.68
C LEU A 89 -3.20 6.66 -12.90
N ARG A 90 -2.93 7.95 -12.75
CA ARG A 90 -3.12 8.95 -13.81
C ARG A 90 -1.95 8.96 -14.78
N LYS A 91 -2.24 9.20 -16.05
CA LYS A 91 -1.24 9.34 -17.12
C LYS A 91 -0.68 10.76 -17.20
N ASP A 92 -1.36 11.71 -16.58
CA ASP A 92 -1.04 13.13 -16.71
C ASP A 92 0.30 13.44 -16.07
N LYS A 93 1.11 14.22 -16.79
CA LYS A 93 2.32 14.80 -16.23
C LYS A 93 1.90 15.73 -15.09
N VAL A 94 2.13 15.30 -13.85
CA VAL A 94 1.84 16.14 -12.69
C VAL A 94 2.89 17.25 -12.67
N ILE A 95 2.48 18.47 -13.00
CA ILE A 95 3.30 19.66 -12.82
C ILE A 95 3.27 19.96 -11.32
N VAL A 96 4.39 19.80 -10.66
CA VAL A 96 4.57 20.23 -9.27
C VAL A 96 5.12 21.66 -9.32
N TYR A 97 4.47 22.56 -8.60
CA TYR A 97 4.93 23.93 -8.45
C TYR A 97 5.70 24.07 -7.13
N ASP A 98 6.77 24.86 -7.14
CA ASP A 98 7.46 25.22 -5.91
C ASP A 98 6.67 26.27 -5.10
N LYS A 99 7.21 26.68 -3.95
CA LYS A 99 6.62 27.71 -3.09
C LYS A 99 6.48 29.09 -3.75
N ASN A 100 7.15 29.32 -4.88
CA ASN A 100 7.08 30.55 -5.67
C ASN A 100 6.18 30.38 -6.91
N ASN A 101 5.41 29.30 -6.99
CA ASN A 101 4.54 28.94 -8.11
C ASN A 101 5.30 28.75 -9.45
N VAL A 102 6.57 28.34 -9.37
CA VAL A 102 7.38 27.99 -10.53
C VAL A 102 7.26 26.48 -10.78
N PRO A 103 6.99 26.05 -12.03
CA PRO A 103 6.87 24.62 -12.33
C PRO A 103 8.23 23.94 -12.13
N VAL A 104 8.28 23.04 -11.14
CA VAL A 104 9.46 22.24 -10.83
C VAL A 104 9.26 20.85 -11.39
N LEU A 105 10.05 20.48 -12.35
CA LEU A 105 10.29 19.17 -12.95
C LEU A 105 9.12 18.17 -12.92
N PHE A 106 8.76 17.71 -14.09
CA PHE A 106 7.87 16.56 -14.30
C PHE A 106 8.40 15.31 -13.58
N ARG A 107 7.82 14.94 -12.45
CA ARG A 107 8.04 13.61 -11.90
C ARG A 107 7.24 12.62 -12.74
N LYS A 108 7.91 11.62 -13.30
CA LYS A 108 7.21 10.45 -13.86
C LYS A 108 6.34 9.86 -12.77
N PRO A 109 5.08 9.49 -13.07
CA PRO A 109 4.22 8.81 -12.10
C PRO A 109 4.96 7.59 -11.54
N LYS A 110 4.99 7.46 -10.22
CA LYS A 110 5.56 6.29 -9.59
C LYS A 110 4.59 5.12 -9.76
N SER A 111 5.13 3.92 -9.96
CA SER A 111 4.31 2.72 -10.15
C SER A 111 3.48 2.37 -8.91
N ILE A 112 2.42 1.59 -9.10
CA ILE A 112 1.63 0.99 -8.02
C ILE A 112 2.54 0.25 -7.01
N SER A 113 3.57 -0.44 -7.50
CA SER A 113 4.53 -1.13 -6.63
C SER A 113 5.29 -0.18 -5.70
N THR A 114 5.66 1.00 -6.19
CA THR A 114 6.31 2.03 -5.39
C THR A 114 5.35 2.58 -4.32
N PHE A 115 4.08 2.78 -4.68
CA PHE A 115 3.05 3.16 -3.71
C PHE A 115 2.93 2.12 -2.61
N VAL A 116 2.70 0.86 -2.95
CA VAL A 116 2.53 -0.23 -1.97
C VAL A 116 3.74 -0.35 -1.04
N SER A 117 4.95 -0.32 -1.60
CA SER A 117 6.18 -0.41 -0.80
C SER A 117 6.32 0.75 0.20
N SER A 118 6.09 1.99 -0.28
CA SER A 118 6.19 3.17 0.58
C SER A 118 5.08 3.21 1.63
N PHE A 119 3.86 2.84 1.27
CA PHE A 119 2.72 2.79 2.20
C PHE A 119 2.97 1.78 3.32
N LYS A 120 3.39 0.55 2.97
CA LYS A 120 3.73 -0.47 3.97
C LYS A 120 4.80 0.01 4.95
N SER A 121 5.84 0.67 4.45
CA SER A 121 6.93 1.21 5.29
C SER A 121 6.44 2.36 6.17
N SER A 122 5.62 3.26 5.64
CA SER A 122 5.08 4.39 6.40
C SER A 122 4.21 3.92 7.57
N VAL A 123 3.33 2.94 7.34
CA VAL A 123 2.52 2.35 8.41
C VAL A 123 3.38 1.73 9.50
N ILE A 124 4.41 0.95 9.14
CA ILE A 124 5.32 0.32 10.12
C ILE A 124 6.00 1.40 10.97
N ASN A 125 6.57 2.44 10.33
CA ASN A 125 7.23 3.52 11.05
C ASN A 125 6.29 4.22 12.02
N LYS A 126 5.04 4.50 11.60
CA LYS A 126 4.05 5.15 12.45
C LYS A 126 3.59 4.27 13.61
N VAL A 127 3.47 2.98 13.39
CA VAL A 127 3.14 2.03 14.47
C VAL A 127 4.31 1.94 15.45
N ASP A 128 5.56 1.91 14.97
CA ASP A 128 6.74 1.89 15.83
C ASP A 128 6.87 3.19 16.65
N ASP A 129 6.62 4.36 16.05
CA ASP A 129 6.54 5.65 16.75
C ASP A 129 5.48 5.60 17.86
N TRP A 130 4.29 5.09 17.55
CA TRP A 130 3.18 4.97 18.51
C TRP A 130 3.52 4.02 19.68
N ILE A 131 4.18 2.88 19.41
CA ILE A 131 4.65 1.95 20.44
C ILE A 131 5.60 2.65 21.41
N ASP A 132 6.55 3.44 20.87
CA ASP A 132 7.52 4.19 21.68
C ASP A 132 6.85 5.30 22.49
N GLU A 133 5.99 6.12 21.88
CA GLU A 133 5.30 7.24 22.52
C GLU A 133 4.33 6.79 23.63
N ALA A 134 3.60 5.70 23.37
CA ALA A 134 2.65 5.13 24.33
C ALA A 134 3.30 4.22 25.38
N ASN A 135 4.61 3.97 25.26
CA ASN A 135 5.39 3.08 26.13
C ASN A 135 4.73 1.70 26.31
N ILE A 136 4.31 1.11 25.18
CA ILE A 136 3.59 -0.16 25.15
C ILE A 136 4.62 -1.30 25.00
N ASP A 137 4.53 -2.31 25.85
CA ASP A 137 5.41 -3.48 25.80
C ASP A 137 4.90 -4.51 24.77
N ILE A 138 4.96 -4.13 23.48
CA ILE A 138 4.73 -5.04 22.36
C ILE A 138 5.91 -5.01 21.39
N PRO A 139 6.26 -6.15 20.76
CA PRO A 139 7.36 -6.19 19.80
C PRO A 139 7.10 -5.29 18.59
N LYS A 140 8.09 -4.49 18.22
CA LYS A 140 8.08 -3.75 16.95
C LYS A 140 8.06 -4.68 15.74
N PHE A 141 7.56 -4.15 14.63
CA PHE A 141 7.52 -4.90 13.39
C PHE A 141 8.87 -4.82 12.65
N ASP A 142 9.42 -5.99 12.33
CA ASP A 142 10.69 -6.11 11.60
C ASP A 142 10.66 -7.28 10.61
N ARG A 143 11.83 -7.71 10.13
CA ARG A 143 11.93 -8.85 9.19
C ARG A 143 11.59 -10.20 9.83
N LYS A 144 11.75 -10.36 11.14
CA LYS A 144 11.44 -11.59 11.89
C LYS A 144 9.99 -11.60 12.35
N ASN A 145 9.44 -10.43 12.60
CA ASN A 145 8.06 -10.20 13.01
C ASN A 145 7.38 -9.21 12.04
N PRO A 146 7.10 -9.57 10.78
CA PRO A 146 6.58 -8.64 9.80
C PRO A 146 5.10 -8.34 10.01
N LEU A 147 4.70 -7.08 9.86
CA LEU A 147 3.28 -6.69 9.84
C LEU A 147 2.58 -7.18 8.57
N TRP A 148 3.25 -7.12 7.43
CA TRP A 148 2.67 -7.37 6.13
C TRP A 148 3.17 -8.66 5.49
N GLN A 149 2.31 -9.31 4.70
CA GLN A 149 2.80 -10.29 3.73
C GLN A 149 3.77 -9.61 2.75
N ARG A 150 4.74 -10.37 2.26
CA ARG A 150 5.78 -9.86 1.36
C ARG A 150 5.19 -9.28 0.08
N ASN A 151 4.28 -10.01 -0.55
CA ASN A 151 3.61 -9.63 -1.78
C ASN A 151 2.28 -8.91 -1.48
N TYR A 152 1.62 -8.47 -2.54
CA TYR A 152 0.25 -7.98 -2.53
C TYR A 152 -0.50 -8.60 -3.72
N TYR A 153 -1.82 -8.63 -3.62
CA TYR A 153 -2.67 -9.06 -4.72
C TYR A 153 -3.13 -7.83 -5.48
N ASP A 154 -3.15 -7.94 -6.80
CA ASP A 154 -3.63 -6.89 -7.68
C ASP A 154 -4.50 -7.45 -8.80
N HIS A 155 -5.46 -6.66 -9.20
CA HIS A 155 -6.28 -6.89 -10.37
C HIS A 155 -6.42 -5.58 -11.14
N ILE A 156 -6.18 -5.62 -12.45
CA ILE A 156 -6.36 -4.47 -13.32
C ILE A 156 -7.81 -4.47 -13.74
N VAL A 157 -8.54 -3.44 -13.31
CA VAL A 157 -9.93 -3.28 -13.69
C VAL A 157 -9.95 -2.77 -15.13
N ARG A 158 -10.44 -3.59 -16.03
CA ARG A 158 -10.68 -3.25 -17.43
C ARG A 158 -12.15 -2.98 -17.62
N ASP A 159 -12.47 -1.94 -18.37
CA ASP A 159 -13.83 -1.78 -18.87
C ASP A 159 -14.00 -2.80 -20.00
N ASP A 160 -14.49 -3.97 -19.67
CA ASP A 160 -15.00 -4.90 -20.66
C ASP A 160 -16.29 -4.27 -21.24
N LYS A 161 -16.17 -3.74 -22.46
CA LYS A 161 -17.32 -3.32 -23.27
C LYS A 161 -18.08 -4.53 -23.75
#